data_104623386a86590377355ec9dea81347
#
_entry.id   104623386a86590377355ec9dea81347
#
_cell.length_a   1.000
_cell.length_b   1.000
_cell.length_c   1.000
_cell.angle_alpha   90.00
_cell.angle_beta   90.00
_cell.angle_gamma   90.00
#
_symmetry.space_group_name_H-M   'P 1'
#
loop_
_entity.id
_entity.type
_entity.pdbx_description
1 polymer ?
#
loop_
_entity_poly.entity_id
_entity_poly.type
_entity_poly.pdbx_seq_one_letter_code
_entity_poly.pdbx_strand_id
1 'polypeptide(L)'
;MFDKATAEDFARDWLAAWNDRDIERILSHYSDEIIFHSPRIAKVMGKDIKSVFGKKALRDYWTKALALAPQLFFELDDILVGSDAMTILYTNHREELVAETFIFDPDGRVARSVAAYR
;
A
#
# COMPACT_ATOMS: atom_id res chain seq x y z
N MET A 1 -18.26 -1.47 -10.24
CA MET A 1 -17.88 -0.05 -10.24
C MET A 1 -17.27 0.34 -8.90
N PHE A 2 -16.24 1.17 -8.94
CA PHE A 2 -15.55 1.59 -7.74
C PHE A 2 -16.18 2.88 -7.22
N ASP A 3 -16.85 2.83 -6.07
CA ASP A 3 -17.54 3.98 -5.48
C ASP A 3 -16.94 4.32 -4.11
N LYS A 4 -17.46 5.40 -3.51
CA LYS A 4 -16.93 5.88 -2.24
C LYS A 4 -17.05 4.84 -1.13
N ALA A 5 -18.16 4.13 -1.05
CA ALA A 5 -18.37 3.12 -0.01
C ALA A 5 -17.37 1.97 -0.15
N THR A 6 -17.13 1.52 -1.38
CA THR A 6 -16.14 0.47 -1.67
C THR A 6 -14.74 0.96 -1.31
N ALA A 7 -14.42 2.21 -1.64
CA ALA A 7 -13.13 2.80 -1.30
C ALA A 7 -12.92 2.88 0.21
N GLU A 8 -13.94 3.28 0.95
CA GLU A 8 -13.86 3.35 2.41
C GLU A 8 -13.66 1.98 3.05
N ASP A 9 -14.37 0.97 2.53
CA ASP A 9 -14.20 -0.41 3.02
C ASP A 9 -12.79 -0.92 2.75
N PHE A 10 -12.28 -0.67 1.55
CA PHE A 10 -10.91 -1.03 1.19
C PHE A 10 -9.91 -0.36 2.13
N ALA A 11 -10.05 0.95 2.33
CA ALA A 11 -9.11 1.71 3.16
C ALA A 11 -9.10 1.22 4.60
N ARG A 12 -10.28 0.96 5.18
CA ARG A 12 -10.36 0.46 6.55
C ARG A 12 -9.68 -0.88 6.71
N ASP A 13 -9.92 -1.81 5.78
CA ASP A 13 -9.29 -3.12 5.88
C ASP A 13 -7.79 -3.05 5.63
N TRP A 14 -7.37 -2.24 4.65
CA TRP A 14 -5.96 -2.06 4.33
C TRP A 14 -5.18 -1.49 5.51
N LEU A 15 -5.72 -0.44 6.14
CA LEU A 15 -5.08 0.15 7.32
C LEU A 15 -5.05 -0.80 8.50
N ALA A 16 -6.15 -1.51 8.76
CA ALA A 16 -6.21 -2.49 9.84
C ALA A 16 -5.21 -3.62 9.61
N ALA A 17 -5.09 -4.10 8.38
CA ALA A 17 -4.15 -5.17 8.05
C ALA A 17 -2.71 -4.74 8.28
N TRP A 18 -2.35 -3.51 7.87
CA TRP A 18 -1.02 -2.96 8.14
C TRP A 18 -0.77 -2.80 9.63
N ASN A 19 -1.72 -2.26 10.37
CA ASN A 19 -1.57 -2.03 11.81
C ASN A 19 -1.53 -3.34 12.59
N ASP A 20 -2.16 -4.39 12.08
CA ASP A 20 -2.08 -5.74 12.63
C ASP A 20 -0.83 -6.49 12.15
N ARG A 21 -0.05 -5.90 11.24
CA ARG A 21 1.17 -6.48 10.66
C ARG A 21 0.87 -7.81 9.95
N ASP A 22 -0.32 -7.92 9.36
CA ASP A 22 -0.80 -9.13 8.71
C ASP A 22 -0.55 -9.05 7.20
N ILE A 23 0.64 -9.49 6.78
CA ILE A 23 1.10 -9.38 5.39
C ILE A 23 0.15 -10.09 4.43
N GLU A 24 -0.32 -11.29 4.76
CA GLU A 24 -1.19 -12.03 3.84
C GLU A 24 -2.53 -11.33 3.65
N ARG A 25 -3.05 -10.72 4.71
CA ARG A 25 -4.29 -9.94 4.60
C ARG A 25 -4.08 -8.69 3.74
N ILE A 26 -2.94 -8.01 3.90
CA ILE A 26 -2.61 -6.87 3.04
C ILE A 26 -2.56 -7.33 1.59
N LEU A 27 -1.79 -8.39 1.31
CA LEU A 27 -1.58 -8.90 -0.04
C LEU A 27 -2.86 -9.42 -0.70
N SER A 28 -3.87 -9.79 0.08
CA SER A 28 -5.13 -10.29 -0.46
C SER A 28 -5.84 -9.25 -1.33
N HIS A 29 -5.51 -7.97 -1.17
CA HIS A 29 -6.08 -6.89 -1.97
C HIS A 29 -5.37 -6.70 -3.32
N TYR A 30 -4.26 -7.38 -3.55
CA TYR A 30 -3.38 -7.10 -4.70
C TYR A 30 -3.44 -8.19 -5.76
N SER A 31 -3.27 -7.75 -7.00
CA SER A 31 -3.13 -8.66 -8.14
C SER A 31 -1.80 -9.41 -8.03
N ASP A 32 -1.76 -10.65 -8.57
CA ASP A 32 -0.51 -11.41 -8.65
C ASP A 32 0.55 -10.68 -9.48
N GLU A 33 0.12 -9.80 -10.38
CA GLU A 33 1.00 -9.05 -11.27
C GLU A 33 1.19 -7.60 -10.83
N ILE A 34 0.99 -7.34 -9.56
CA ILE A 34 1.13 -5.99 -8.99
C ILE A 34 2.46 -5.34 -9.34
N ILE A 35 2.42 -4.05 -9.67
CA ILE A 35 3.61 -3.21 -9.79
C ILE A 35 3.51 -2.15 -8.70
N PHE A 36 4.45 -2.17 -7.77
CA PHE A 36 4.46 -1.26 -6.64
C PHE A 36 5.66 -0.34 -6.71
N HIS A 37 5.41 0.97 -6.56
CA HIS A 37 6.44 2.00 -6.58
C HIS A 37 6.49 2.71 -5.23
N SER A 38 7.68 2.87 -4.68
CA SER A 38 7.85 3.63 -3.44
C SER A 38 9.32 4.05 -3.30
N PRO A 39 9.58 5.27 -2.82
CA PRO A 39 10.96 5.69 -2.53
C PRO A 39 11.58 4.89 -1.38
N ARG A 40 10.77 4.19 -0.58
CA ARG A 40 11.25 3.38 0.53
C ARG A 40 11.85 2.05 0.10
N ILE A 41 11.56 1.59 -1.13
CA ILE A 41 12.07 0.31 -1.61
C ILE A 41 13.60 0.31 -1.62
N ALA A 42 14.22 1.39 -2.10
CA ALA A 42 15.68 1.50 -2.13
C ALA A 42 16.30 1.42 -0.75
N LYS A 43 15.62 1.94 0.26
CA LYS A 43 16.13 1.92 1.65
C LYS A 43 16.12 0.53 2.26
N VAL A 44 15.22 -0.33 1.82
CA VAL A 44 15.06 -1.69 2.36
C VAL A 44 15.80 -2.72 1.50
N MET A 45 15.68 -2.61 0.17
CA MET A 45 16.24 -3.58 -0.77
C MET A 45 17.60 -3.16 -1.31
N GLY A 46 17.96 -1.90 -1.12
CA GLY A 46 19.25 -1.37 -1.52
C GLY A 46 19.29 -0.83 -2.94
N LYS A 47 20.29 0.05 -3.19
CA LYS A 47 20.60 0.65 -4.49
C LYS A 47 19.46 1.47 -5.06
N ASP A 48 19.31 1.46 -6.38
CA ASP A 48 18.37 2.30 -7.09
C ASP A 48 17.06 1.60 -7.41
N ILE A 49 16.69 0.61 -6.62
CA ILE A 49 15.44 -0.11 -6.83
C ILE A 49 14.28 0.80 -6.45
N LYS A 50 13.42 1.12 -7.41
CA LYS A 50 12.30 2.05 -7.23
C LYS A 50 10.94 1.35 -7.26
N SER A 51 10.91 0.11 -7.74
CA SER A 51 9.67 -0.64 -7.86
C SER A 51 9.91 -2.12 -7.61
N VAL A 52 8.84 -2.82 -7.25
CA VAL A 52 8.81 -4.27 -7.18
C VAL A 52 7.68 -4.77 -8.05
N PHE A 53 7.92 -5.87 -8.72
CA PHE A 53 6.95 -6.49 -9.60
C PHE A 53 6.55 -7.86 -9.06
N GLY A 54 5.24 -8.08 -8.96
CA GLY A 54 4.67 -9.36 -8.58
C GLY A 54 4.47 -9.50 -7.08
N LYS A 55 3.47 -10.30 -6.72
CA LYS A 55 3.06 -10.47 -5.33
C LYS A 55 4.16 -11.10 -4.46
N LYS A 56 4.94 -12.02 -5.04
CA LYS A 56 6.02 -12.66 -4.30
C LYS A 56 7.10 -11.66 -3.91
N ALA A 57 7.53 -10.83 -4.86
CA ALA A 57 8.54 -9.81 -4.59
C ALA A 57 8.02 -8.78 -3.59
N LEU A 58 6.75 -8.43 -3.69
CA LEU A 58 6.12 -7.48 -2.78
C LEU A 58 6.06 -8.06 -1.35
N ARG A 59 5.74 -9.35 -1.22
CA ARG A 59 5.75 -10.03 0.07
C ARG A 59 7.14 -9.97 0.71
N ASP A 60 8.18 -10.26 -0.06
CA ASP A 60 9.55 -10.23 0.44
C ASP A 60 9.93 -8.83 0.90
N TYR A 61 9.58 -7.81 0.11
CA TYR A 61 9.88 -6.43 0.46
C TYR A 61 9.14 -6.02 1.75
N TRP A 62 7.84 -6.27 1.83
CA TRP A 62 7.05 -5.87 3.01
C TRP A 62 7.45 -6.64 4.27
N THR A 63 7.84 -7.89 4.13
CA THR A 63 8.34 -8.67 5.27
C THR A 63 9.57 -8.01 5.87
N LYS A 64 10.51 -7.59 5.01
CA LYS A 64 11.72 -6.89 5.46
C LYS A 64 11.39 -5.51 6.02
N ALA A 65 10.49 -4.78 5.36
CA ALA A 65 10.11 -3.45 5.80
C ALA A 65 9.46 -3.48 7.19
N LEU A 66 8.57 -4.43 7.43
CA LEU A 66 7.93 -4.57 8.74
C LEU A 66 8.94 -4.95 9.83
N ALA A 67 9.91 -5.81 9.51
CA ALA A 67 10.96 -6.18 10.47
C ALA A 67 11.80 -4.97 10.87
N LEU A 68 11.99 -4.02 9.94
CA LEU A 68 12.77 -2.81 10.20
C LEU A 68 11.95 -1.70 10.88
N ALA A 69 10.65 -1.87 10.98
CA ALA A 69 9.74 -0.85 11.53
C ALA A 69 8.83 -1.46 12.60
N PRO A 70 9.38 -1.84 13.77
CA PRO A 70 8.58 -2.48 14.83
C PRO A 70 7.48 -1.57 15.39
N GLN A 71 7.61 -0.25 15.25
CA GLN A 71 6.60 0.71 15.72
C GLN A 71 5.63 1.14 14.62
N LEU A 72 5.65 0.47 13.46
CA LEU A 72 4.80 0.87 12.33
C LEU A 72 3.35 0.98 12.76
N PHE A 73 2.76 2.13 12.48
CA PHE A 73 1.35 2.41 12.70
C PHE A 73 0.89 3.46 11.71
N PHE A 74 -0.24 3.22 11.06
CA PHE A 74 -0.83 4.15 10.09
C PHE A 74 -2.13 4.70 10.64
N GLU A 75 -2.29 6.02 10.54
CA GLU A 75 -3.51 6.71 10.92
C GLU A 75 -4.13 7.35 9.69
N LEU A 76 -5.39 7.04 9.42
CA LEU A 76 -6.09 7.55 8.24
C LEU A 76 -6.35 9.05 8.37
N ASP A 77 -5.99 9.80 7.32
CA ASP A 77 -6.30 11.22 7.23
C ASP A 77 -7.46 11.47 6.26
N ASP A 78 -7.40 10.90 5.06
CA ASP A 78 -8.44 11.11 4.05
C ASP A 78 -8.40 10.04 2.96
N ILE A 79 -9.47 9.97 2.18
CA ILE A 79 -9.61 9.06 1.06
C ILE A 79 -10.12 9.85 -0.13
N LEU A 80 -9.43 9.72 -1.27
CA LEU A 80 -9.83 10.36 -2.53
C LEU A 80 -10.17 9.27 -3.53
N VAL A 81 -11.29 9.42 -4.24
CA VAL A 81 -11.81 8.39 -5.13
C VAL A 81 -11.74 8.87 -6.59
N GLY A 82 -11.15 8.05 -7.45
CA GLY A 82 -11.08 8.29 -8.88
C GLY A 82 -11.80 7.21 -9.67
N SER A 83 -11.53 7.16 -10.97
CA SER A 83 -12.07 6.10 -11.84
C SER A 83 -11.16 4.89 -11.74
N ASP A 84 -11.68 3.78 -11.23
CA ASP A 84 -10.92 2.55 -10.99
C ASP A 84 -9.65 2.79 -10.20
N ALA A 85 -9.63 3.84 -9.37
CA ALA A 85 -8.47 4.23 -8.59
C ALA A 85 -8.90 4.95 -7.32
N MET A 86 -8.03 4.95 -6.33
CA MET A 86 -8.23 5.74 -5.11
C MET A 86 -6.88 6.10 -4.52
N THR A 87 -6.89 7.13 -3.68
CA THR A 87 -5.72 7.51 -2.89
C THR A 87 -6.09 7.53 -1.42
N ILE A 88 -5.28 6.87 -0.61
CA ILE A 88 -5.38 6.96 0.83
C ILE A 88 -4.31 7.92 1.31
N LEU A 89 -4.72 8.94 2.05
CA LEU A 89 -3.81 9.83 2.75
C LEU A 89 -3.73 9.35 4.20
N TYR A 90 -2.52 9.07 4.67
CA TYR A 90 -2.35 8.62 6.05
C TYR A 90 -1.05 9.18 6.63
N THR A 91 -0.99 9.20 7.95
CA THR A 91 0.21 9.60 8.68
C THR A 91 0.82 8.34 9.27
N ASN A 92 2.11 8.14 9.06
CA ASN A 92 2.80 6.95 9.58
C ASN A 92 3.38 7.22 10.97
N HIS A 93 4.02 6.20 11.54
CA HIS A 93 4.61 6.27 12.89
C HIS A 93 5.75 7.28 13.02
N ARG A 94 6.27 7.79 11.89
CA ARG A 94 7.31 8.84 11.88
C ARG A 94 6.70 10.22 11.68
N GLU A 95 5.39 10.34 11.79
CA GLU A 95 4.64 11.57 11.57
C GLU A 95 4.79 12.11 10.14
N GLU A 96 5.05 11.24 9.19
CA GLU A 96 5.10 11.62 7.78
C GLU A 96 3.73 11.46 7.16
N LEU A 97 3.32 12.45 6.37
CA LEU A 97 2.13 12.34 5.54
C LEU A 97 2.48 11.55 4.29
N VAL A 98 1.70 10.52 4.02
CA VAL A 98 1.91 9.62 2.89
C VAL A 98 0.65 9.60 2.03
N ALA A 99 0.83 9.65 0.72
CA ALA A 99 -0.25 9.42 -0.23
C ALA A 99 0.03 8.09 -0.93
N GLU A 100 -0.89 7.16 -0.77
CA GLU A 100 -0.78 5.87 -1.47
C GLU A 100 -1.91 5.77 -2.47
N THR A 101 -1.55 5.70 -3.75
CA THR A 101 -2.51 5.63 -4.84
C THR A 101 -2.58 4.20 -5.35
N PHE A 102 -3.81 3.72 -5.50
CA PHE A 102 -4.12 2.36 -5.92
C PHE A 102 -4.90 2.40 -7.22
N ILE A 103 -4.48 1.62 -8.20
CA ILE A 103 -5.19 1.45 -9.47
C ILE A 103 -5.65 0.00 -9.53
N PHE A 104 -6.96 -0.19 -9.71
CA PHE A 104 -7.59 -1.50 -9.65
C PHE A 104 -7.78 -2.11 -11.04
N ASP A 105 -7.63 -3.43 -11.11
CA ASP A 105 -7.93 -4.17 -12.32
C ASP A 105 -9.44 -4.52 -12.38
N PRO A 106 -9.92 -5.12 -13.49
CA PRO A 106 -11.34 -5.46 -13.61
C PRO A 106 -11.86 -6.42 -12.54
N ASP A 107 -10.97 -7.18 -11.89
CA ASP A 107 -11.36 -8.09 -10.81
C ASP A 107 -11.43 -7.39 -9.45
N GLY A 108 -11.13 -6.10 -9.41
CA GLY A 108 -11.17 -5.32 -8.17
C GLY A 108 -9.93 -5.46 -7.31
N ARG A 109 -8.82 -5.94 -7.88
CA ARG A 109 -7.56 -6.06 -7.16
C ARG A 109 -6.61 -4.95 -7.60
N VAL A 110 -5.69 -4.60 -6.70
CA VAL A 110 -4.71 -3.54 -6.98
C VAL A 110 -3.70 -4.05 -8.00
N ALA A 111 -3.69 -3.45 -9.19
CA ALA A 111 -2.76 -3.79 -10.26
C ALA A 111 -1.52 -2.90 -10.22
N ARG A 112 -1.66 -1.67 -9.76
CA ARG A 112 -0.54 -0.73 -9.58
C ARG A 112 -0.76 0.06 -8.31
N SER A 113 0.33 0.35 -7.62
CA SER A 113 0.29 1.20 -6.45
C SER A 113 1.53 2.06 -6.39
N VAL A 114 1.35 3.32 -5.97
CA VAL A 114 2.44 4.29 -5.88
C VAL A 114 2.33 4.98 -4.53
N ALA A 115 3.39 4.91 -3.75
CA ALA A 115 3.48 5.63 -2.49
C ALA A 115 4.34 6.87 -2.67
N ALA A 116 3.84 8.01 -2.19
CA ALA A 116 4.54 9.28 -2.21
C ALA A 116 4.55 9.86 -0.80
N TYR A 117 5.67 10.41 -0.40
CA TYR A 117 5.89 10.93 0.95
C TYR A 117 6.10 12.43 0.91
N ARG A 118 5.58 13.12 1.93
CA ARG A 118 5.83 14.55 2.09
C ARG A 118 7.31 14.82 2.38
#